data_cfd8a2c99c62170fd93f4ba6ef6c73c1
#
_entry.id   cfd8a2c99c62170fd93f4ba6ef6c73c1
#
_cell.length_a   1.000
_cell.length_b   1.000
_cell.length_c   1.000
_cell.angle_alpha   90.00
_cell.angle_beta   90.00
_cell.angle_gamma   90.00
#
_symmetry.space_group_name_H-M   'P 1'
#
loop_
_entity.id
_entity.type
_entity.pdbx_description
1 polymer ?
#
loop_
_entity_poly.entity_id
_entity_poly.type
_entity_poly.pdbx_seq_one_letter_code
_entity_poly.pdbx_strand_id
1 'polypeptide(L)'
;MKDGTIYISFTRFKRVPVFAVIKALGMTKDQDITMMINAEKDYEDIFINLYKSSEWKTEEDALDFLARQIGITQGREIKIQRSQEYLDKYLLPHLGETSKDRIAKAYNLCKMVKKFLMVSRDGCSLTDKDHYMNKRIKLPGDLLADLFRINTRVLVNDMLYNFQRLVKRGKFNSI
;
A
#
# COMPACT_ATOMS: atom_id res chain seq x y z
N MET A 1 -1.23 -16.49 -11.17
CA MET A 1 -0.36 -15.94 -12.23
C MET A 1 -0.98 -16.25 -13.58
N LYS A 2 -1.16 -15.26 -14.46
CA LYS A 2 -1.32 -15.49 -15.91
C LYS A 2 -0.07 -14.92 -16.55
N ASP A 3 0.52 -15.64 -17.48
CA ASP A 3 1.71 -15.23 -18.25
C ASP A 3 2.94 -14.82 -17.40
N GLY A 4 3.18 -15.48 -16.27
CA GLY A 4 4.30 -15.17 -15.36
C GLY A 4 4.17 -13.85 -14.59
N THR A 5 3.15 -13.04 -14.85
CA THR A 5 2.98 -11.74 -14.18
C THR A 5 2.34 -11.90 -12.81
N ILE A 6 2.92 -11.25 -11.81
CA ILE A 6 2.44 -11.22 -10.43
C ILE A 6 1.58 -9.99 -10.24
N TYR A 7 0.34 -10.19 -9.80
CA TYR A 7 -0.62 -9.12 -9.56
C TYR A 7 -0.97 -9.00 -8.09
N ILE A 8 -1.23 -7.80 -7.65
CA ILE A 8 -1.77 -7.49 -6.33
C ILE A 8 -3.15 -6.84 -6.47
N SER A 9 -4.03 -7.12 -5.53
CA SER A 9 -5.35 -6.50 -5.44
C SER A 9 -5.57 -6.02 -4.01
N PHE A 10 -5.93 -4.76 -3.85
CA PHE A 10 -6.29 -4.18 -2.56
C PHE A 10 -7.26 -3.01 -2.75
N THR A 11 -8.26 -2.93 -1.92
CA THR A 11 -9.32 -1.92 -1.97
C THR A 11 -9.91 -1.72 -3.39
N ARG A 12 -9.64 -0.59 -4.05
CA ARG A 12 -10.10 -0.27 -5.41
C ARG A 12 -9.17 -0.80 -6.51
N PHE A 13 -7.94 -1.12 -6.17
CA PHE A 13 -7.01 -1.69 -7.13
C PHE A 13 -7.33 -3.15 -7.40
N LYS A 14 -7.77 -3.45 -8.60
CA LYS A 14 -8.05 -4.82 -9.05
C LYS A 14 -6.98 -5.25 -10.05
N ARG A 15 -6.22 -6.31 -9.70
CA ARG A 15 -5.19 -6.90 -10.60
C ARG A 15 -4.19 -5.89 -11.13
N VAL A 16 -3.48 -5.22 -10.24
CA VAL A 16 -2.39 -4.32 -10.60
C VAL A 16 -1.07 -5.08 -10.55
N PRO A 17 -0.14 -4.90 -11.53
CA PRO A 17 1.19 -5.50 -11.46
C PRO A 17 1.89 -5.06 -10.18
N VAL A 18 2.41 -6.02 -9.41
CA VAL A 18 3.03 -5.73 -8.10
C VAL A 18 4.27 -4.85 -8.24
N PHE A 19 5.02 -4.99 -9.34
CA PHE A 19 6.23 -4.19 -9.60
C PHE A 19 5.90 -2.71 -9.86
N ALA A 20 4.74 -2.41 -10.47
CA ALA A 20 4.26 -1.03 -10.58
C ALA A 20 4.03 -0.40 -9.19
N VAL A 21 3.47 -1.18 -8.26
CA VAL A 21 3.25 -0.71 -6.89
C VAL A 21 4.56 -0.52 -6.14
N ILE A 22 5.53 -1.43 -6.30
CA ILE A 22 6.86 -1.31 -5.68
C ILE A 22 7.59 -0.06 -6.18
N LYS A 23 7.57 0.19 -7.50
CA LYS A 23 8.17 1.40 -8.09
C LYS A 23 7.46 2.69 -7.65
N ALA A 24 6.14 2.66 -7.53
CA ALA A 24 5.35 3.79 -7.01
C ALA A 24 5.60 4.11 -5.54
N LEU A 25 6.16 3.17 -4.77
CA LEU A 25 6.58 3.38 -3.38
C LEU A 25 8.01 3.93 -3.25
N GLY A 26 8.66 4.25 -4.38
CA GLY A 26 9.99 4.84 -4.41
C GLY A 26 11.16 3.86 -4.66
N MET A 27 10.90 2.55 -4.72
CA MET A 27 11.93 1.56 -5.10
C MET A 27 11.97 1.40 -6.62
N THR A 28 12.65 2.31 -7.32
CA THR A 28 12.66 2.38 -8.79
C THR A 28 13.75 1.53 -9.43
N LYS A 29 14.84 1.23 -8.71
CA LYS A 29 15.96 0.46 -9.25
C LYS A 29 15.64 -1.03 -9.34
N ASP A 30 15.67 -1.56 -10.54
CA ASP A 30 15.39 -2.98 -10.81
C ASP A 30 16.38 -3.91 -10.09
N GLN A 31 17.64 -3.46 -9.92
CA GLN A 31 18.66 -4.20 -9.17
C GLN A 31 18.28 -4.41 -7.71
N ASP A 32 17.80 -3.35 -7.02
CA ASP A 32 17.40 -3.42 -5.61
C ASP A 32 16.22 -4.38 -5.43
N ILE A 33 15.24 -4.32 -6.36
CA ILE A 33 14.08 -5.22 -6.36
C ILE A 33 14.53 -6.67 -6.55
N THR A 34 15.43 -6.91 -7.52
CA THR A 34 15.95 -8.26 -7.81
C THR A 34 16.73 -8.81 -6.62
N MET A 35 17.64 -8.02 -6.03
CA MET A 35 18.42 -8.44 -4.86
C MET A 35 17.53 -8.82 -3.68
N MET A 36 16.45 -8.09 -3.47
CA MET A 36 15.52 -8.35 -2.35
C MET A 36 14.72 -9.63 -2.56
N ILE A 37 14.35 -9.96 -3.79
CA ILE A 37 13.54 -11.13 -4.09
C ILE A 37 14.42 -12.37 -4.30
N ASN A 38 15.51 -12.26 -5.06
CA ASN A 38 16.42 -13.35 -5.45
C ASN A 38 17.55 -13.62 -4.47
N ALA A 39 17.48 -13.14 -3.22
CA ALA A 39 18.58 -13.25 -2.26
C ALA A 39 19.09 -14.69 -2.05
N GLU A 40 18.28 -15.71 -2.30
CA GLU A 40 18.61 -17.13 -2.09
C GLU A 40 18.51 -17.98 -3.36
N LYS A 41 17.68 -17.56 -4.31
CA LYS A 41 17.40 -18.36 -5.54
C LYS A 41 16.90 -17.44 -6.66
N ASP A 42 17.39 -17.68 -7.87
CA ASP A 42 16.95 -16.95 -9.05
C ASP A 42 15.62 -17.49 -9.59
N TYR A 43 14.63 -16.61 -9.67
CA TYR A 43 13.32 -16.90 -10.23
C TYR A 43 13.15 -16.21 -11.58
N GLU A 44 12.97 -16.99 -12.64
CA GLU A 44 12.75 -16.46 -14.00
C GLU A 44 11.54 -15.53 -14.10
N ASP A 45 10.50 -15.80 -13.32
CA ASP A 45 9.30 -14.98 -13.27
C ASP A 45 9.59 -13.51 -12.95
N ILE A 46 10.67 -13.21 -12.22
CA ILE A 46 11.05 -11.84 -11.88
C ILE A 46 11.45 -11.06 -13.12
N PHE A 47 12.23 -11.68 -14.01
CA PHE A 47 12.67 -11.03 -15.26
C PHE A 47 11.48 -10.67 -16.17
N ILE A 48 10.45 -11.54 -16.21
CA ILE A 48 9.21 -11.25 -16.95
C ILE A 48 8.50 -10.03 -16.37
N ASN A 49 8.44 -9.95 -15.04
CA ASN A 49 7.81 -8.82 -14.35
C ASN A 49 8.63 -7.52 -14.48
N LEU A 50 9.96 -7.60 -14.43
CA LEU A 50 10.85 -6.46 -14.66
C LEU A 50 10.71 -5.94 -16.09
N TYR A 51 10.70 -6.82 -17.08
CA TYR A 51 10.50 -6.44 -18.47
C TYR A 51 9.17 -5.69 -18.66
N LYS A 52 8.07 -6.20 -18.11
CA LYS A 52 6.77 -5.52 -18.15
C LYS A 52 6.76 -4.21 -17.36
N SER A 53 7.61 -4.07 -16.35
CA SER A 53 7.73 -2.85 -15.54
C SER A 53 8.69 -1.82 -16.14
N SER A 54 9.36 -2.11 -17.25
CA SER A 54 10.30 -1.20 -17.92
C SER A 54 9.65 0.09 -18.43
N GLU A 55 8.33 0.08 -18.64
CA GLU A 55 7.55 1.27 -19.01
C GLU A 55 7.52 2.33 -17.88
N TRP A 56 7.62 1.90 -16.61
CA TRP A 56 7.59 2.78 -15.45
C TRP A 56 9.03 2.99 -14.94
N LYS A 57 9.71 3.99 -15.49
CA LYS A 57 11.11 4.30 -15.13
C LYS A 57 11.20 5.14 -13.87
N THR A 58 10.22 6.00 -13.65
CA THR A 58 10.18 6.91 -12.50
C THR A 58 9.05 6.54 -11.54
N GLU A 59 9.14 7.03 -10.29
CA GLU A 59 8.05 6.91 -9.33
C GLU A 59 6.76 7.55 -9.85
N GLU A 60 6.89 8.71 -10.51
CA GLU A 60 5.75 9.45 -11.05
C GLU A 60 5.01 8.69 -12.15
N ASP A 61 5.74 8.01 -13.05
CA ASP A 61 5.13 7.22 -14.13
C ASP A 61 4.34 6.04 -13.55
N ALA A 62 4.88 5.38 -12.53
CA ALA A 62 4.20 4.31 -11.82
C ALA A 62 2.94 4.82 -11.09
N LEU A 63 3.01 6.00 -10.45
CA LEU A 63 1.87 6.63 -9.78
C LEU A 63 0.78 7.07 -10.78
N ASP A 64 1.15 7.63 -11.95
CA ASP A 64 0.19 7.98 -13.00
C ASP A 64 -0.51 6.74 -13.56
N PHE A 65 0.24 5.65 -13.76
CA PHE A 65 -0.35 4.36 -14.14
C PHE A 65 -1.38 3.89 -13.10
N LEU A 66 -1.03 3.94 -11.82
CA LEU A 66 -1.93 3.55 -10.72
C LEU A 66 -3.16 4.46 -10.65
N ALA A 67 -3.00 5.78 -10.86
CA ALA A 67 -4.11 6.72 -10.90
C ALA A 67 -5.14 6.36 -11.98
N ARG A 68 -4.66 5.98 -13.16
CA ARG A 68 -5.53 5.55 -14.27
C ARG A 68 -6.31 4.28 -13.92
N GLN A 69 -5.71 3.34 -13.19
CA GLN A 69 -6.39 2.11 -12.75
C GLN A 69 -7.56 2.37 -11.78
N ILE A 70 -7.46 3.45 -10.98
CA ILE A 70 -8.55 3.87 -10.06
C ILE A 70 -9.60 4.73 -10.79
N GLY A 71 -9.30 5.22 -12.00
CA GLY A 71 -10.20 6.09 -12.76
C GLY A 71 -10.10 7.57 -12.36
N ILE A 72 -8.94 8.02 -11.87
CA ILE A 72 -8.70 9.45 -11.60
C ILE A 72 -8.40 10.14 -12.92
N THR A 73 -9.27 11.06 -13.35
CA THR A 73 -9.17 11.77 -14.65
C THR A 73 -8.57 13.18 -14.55
N GLN A 74 -8.21 13.63 -13.35
CA GLN A 74 -7.70 14.98 -13.07
C GLN A 74 -6.26 15.21 -13.61
N GLY A 75 -5.74 16.44 -13.48
CA GLY A 75 -4.38 16.76 -13.90
C GLY A 75 -3.30 15.87 -13.28
N ARG A 76 -2.13 15.78 -13.94
CA ARG A 76 -1.04 14.84 -13.56
C ARG A 76 -0.62 14.98 -12.10
N GLU A 77 -0.45 16.19 -11.60
CA GLU A 77 -0.04 16.44 -10.22
C GLU A 77 -1.06 15.91 -9.20
N ILE A 78 -2.35 16.14 -9.45
CA ILE A 78 -3.44 15.69 -8.58
C ILE A 78 -3.54 14.15 -8.62
N LYS A 79 -3.30 13.54 -9.79
CA LYS A 79 -3.23 12.07 -9.92
C LYS A 79 -2.14 11.48 -9.04
N ILE A 80 -0.94 12.05 -9.11
CA ILE A 80 0.23 11.62 -8.34
C ILE A 80 -0.07 11.74 -6.85
N GLN A 81 -0.49 12.92 -6.40
CA GLN A 81 -0.80 13.16 -4.99
C GLN A 81 -1.87 12.20 -4.46
N ARG A 82 -2.99 12.05 -5.16
CA ARG A 82 -4.07 11.15 -4.73
C ARG A 82 -3.65 9.68 -4.72
N SER A 83 -2.83 9.26 -5.69
CA SER A 83 -2.32 7.89 -5.70
C SER A 83 -1.38 7.63 -4.53
N GLN A 84 -0.54 8.61 -4.17
CA GLN A 84 0.32 8.53 -3.01
C GLN A 84 -0.50 8.44 -1.71
N GLU A 85 -1.46 9.32 -1.50
CA GLU A 85 -2.38 9.29 -0.35
C GLU A 85 -3.11 7.94 -0.25
N TYR A 86 -3.49 7.38 -1.40
CA TYR A 86 -4.16 6.09 -1.47
C TYR A 86 -3.25 4.93 -1.06
N LEU A 87 -2.00 4.93 -1.54
CA LEU A 87 -0.99 3.95 -1.16
C LEU A 87 -0.62 4.08 0.33
N ASP A 88 -0.47 5.30 0.82
CA ASP A 88 -0.12 5.54 2.22
C ASP A 88 -1.20 5.01 3.16
N LYS A 89 -2.47 5.27 2.85
CA LYS A 89 -3.61 4.94 3.70
C LYS A 89 -4.06 3.48 3.62
N TYR A 90 -4.04 2.88 2.43
CA TYR A 90 -4.69 1.58 2.21
C TYR A 90 -3.74 0.42 1.96
N LEU A 91 -2.52 0.69 1.51
CA LEU A 91 -1.53 -0.36 1.32
C LEU A 91 -0.75 -0.57 2.62
N LEU A 92 -0.85 -1.76 3.19
CA LEU A 92 -0.14 -2.16 4.42
C LEU A 92 -0.20 -1.08 5.53
N PRO A 93 -1.40 -0.65 5.96
CA PRO A 93 -1.56 0.46 6.91
C PRO A 93 -0.89 0.21 8.26
N HIS A 94 -0.68 -1.06 8.63
CA HIS A 94 0.00 -1.45 9.86
C HIS A 94 1.49 -1.11 9.89
N LEU A 95 2.10 -0.79 8.75
CA LEU A 95 3.51 -0.37 8.66
C LEU A 95 3.69 1.15 8.76
N GLY A 96 2.59 1.90 8.76
CA GLY A 96 2.55 3.35 8.82
C GLY A 96 1.76 3.97 7.67
N GLU A 97 1.35 5.22 7.86
CA GLU A 97 0.57 5.99 6.88
C GLU A 97 1.34 7.22 6.35
N THR A 98 2.64 7.33 6.68
CA THR A 98 3.46 8.47 6.30
C THR A 98 4.32 8.20 5.07
N SER A 99 4.75 9.26 4.39
CA SER A 99 5.65 9.15 3.25
C SER A 99 6.97 8.45 3.57
N LYS A 100 7.45 8.54 4.83
CA LYS A 100 8.68 7.87 5.29
C LYS A 100 8.55 6.34 5.31
N ASP A 101 7.34 5.84 5.47
CA ASP A 101 7.07 4.41 5.59
C ASP A 101 6.94 3.70 4.22
N ARG A 102 6.92 4.47 3.12
CA ARG A 102 6.73 3.91 1.76
C ARG A 102 7.80 2.90 1.38
N ILE A 103 9.06 3.20 1.68
CA ILE A 103 10.18 2.28 1.41
C ILE A 103 10.03 1.00 2.23
N ALA A 104 9.65 1.09 3.50
CA ALA A 104 9.37 -0.08 4.33
C ALA A 104 8.23 -0.95 3.77
N LYS A 105 7.19 -0.32 3.21
CA LYS A 105 6.11 -1.02 2.50
C LYS A 105 6.63 -1.74 1.25
N ALA A 106 7.50 -1.08 0.46
CA ALA A 106 8.11 -1.68 -0.73
C ALA A 106 8.94 -2.92 -0.38
N TYR A 107 9.78 -2.84 0.66
CA TYR A 107 10.55 -3.99 1.18
C TYR A 107 9.64 -5.15 1.60
N ASN A 108 8.54 -4.87 2.28
CA ASN A 108 7.60 -5.91 2.69
C ASN A 108 6.88 -6.54 1.49
N LEU A 109 6.55 -5.75 0.46
CA LEU A 109 6.01 -6.30 -0.79
C LEU A 109 7.02 -7.24 -1.47
N CYS A 110 8.29 -6.86 -1.56
CA CYS A 110 9.34 -7.74 -2.10
C CYS A 110 9.42 -9.06 -1.32
N LYS A 111 9.38 -9.02 0.02
CA LYS A 111 9.34 -10.23 0.86
C LYS A 111 8.09 -11.07 0.62
N MET A 112 6.93 -10.44 0.40
CA MET A 112 5.70 -11.15 0.07
C MET A 112 5.81 -11.82 -1.30
N VAL A 113 6.38 -11.16 -2.30
CA VAL A 113 6.63 -11.72 -3.64
C VAL A 113 7.61 -12.89 -3.54
N LYS A 114 8.73 -12.74 -2.81
CA LYS A 114 9.68 -13.84 -2.54
C LYS A 114 8.97 -15.06 -1.96
N LYS A 115 8.20 -14.86 -0.89
CA LYS A 115 7.47 -15.94 -0.23
C LYS A 115 6.43 -16.59 -1.16
N PHE A 116 5.76 -15.80 -1.98
CA PHE A 116 4.82 -16.31 -2.99
C PHE A 116 5.53 -17.20 -4.02
N LEU A 117 6.70 -16.78 -4.52
CA LEU A 117 7.49 -17.57 -5.47
C LEU A 117 8.01 -18.87 -4.85
N MET A 118 8.50 -18.80 -3.62
CA MET A 118 8.93 -20.01 -2.88
C MET A 118 7.79 -21.04 -2.75
N VAL A 119 6.59 -20.60 -2.43
CA VAL A 119 5.44 -21.51 -2.33
C VAL A 119 5.00 -22.00 -3.71
N SER A 120 5.00 -21.12 -4.72
CA SER A 120 4.48 -21.45 -6.06
C SER A 120 5.43 -22.30 -6.89
N ARG A 121 6.75 -22.14 -6.72
CA ARG A 121 7.79 -22.79 -7.55
C ARG A 121 8.56 -23.87 -6.81
N ASP A 122 8.87 -23.67 -5.55
CA ASP A 122 9.71 -24.55 -4.77
C ASP A 122 8.91 -25.59 -3.96
N GLY A 123 7.57 -25.49 -3.99
CA GLY A 123 6.70 -26.43 -3.26
C GLY A 123 6.82 -26.32 -1.75
N CYS A 124 7.30 -25.18 -1.22
CA CYS A 124 7.29 -24.93 0.21
C CYS A 124 5.87 -25.08 0.78
N SER A 125 5.76 -25.69 1.95
CA SER A 125 4.46 -25.90 2.59
C SER A 125 3.76 -24.58 2.85
N LEU A 126 2.47 -24.53 2.53
CA LEU A 126 1.61 -23.41 2.89
C LEU A 126 1.52 -23.29 4.41
N THR A 127 1.61 -22.06 4.90
CA THR A 127 1.36 -21.79 6.31
C THR A 127 -0.14 -21.96 6.58
N ASP A 128 -0.48 -22.81 7.55
CA ASP A 128 -1.87 -23.00 7.94
C ASP A 128 -2.42 -21.71 8.57
N LYS A 129 -3.40 -21.09 7.88
CA LYS A 129 -4.06 -19.86 8.36
C LYS A 129 -4.85 -20.09 9.64
N ASP A 130 -5.25 -21.31 9.91
CA ASP A 130 -6.08 -21.67 11.07
C ASP A 130 -5.27 -22.07 12.29
N HIS A 131 -3.96 -22.25 12.13
CA HIS A 131 -3.06 -22.52 13.25
C HIS A 131 -3.00 -21.33 14.22
N TYR A 132 -3.09 -21.59 15.52
CA TYR A 132 -3.12 -20.54 16.55
C TYR A 132 -1.91 -19.61 16.52
N MET A 133 -0.71 -20.08 16.16
CA MET A 133 0.50 -19.25 16.01
C MET A 133 0.33 -18.15 14.94
N ASN A 134 -0.55 -18.35 13.95
CA ASN A 134 -0.78 -17.42 12.85
C ASN A 134 -1.96 -16.46 13.13
N LYS A 135 -2.65 -16.66 14.26
CA LYS A 135 -3.78 -15.83 14.67
C LYS A 135 -3.37 -14.80 15.71
N ARG A 136 -3.97 -13.62 15.61
CA ARG A 136 -3.88 -12.61 16.65
C ARG A 136 -5.21 -12.54 17.38
N ILE A 137 -5.15 -12.67 18.70
CA ILE A 137 -6.33 -12.55 19.56
C ILE A 137 -6.39 -11.11 20.02
N LYS A 138 -7.50 -10.42 19.74
CA LYS A 138 -7.78 -9.10 20.30
C LYS A 138 -8.30 -9.27 21.73
N LEU A 139 -7.57 -8.71 22.67
CA LEU A 139 -7.99 -8.66 24.07
C LEU A 139 -9.04 -7.53 24.28
N PRO A 140 -9.79 -7.55 25.39
CA PRO A 140 -10.75 -6.48 25.70
C PRO A 140 -10.13 -5.09 25.68
N GLY A 141 -8.88 -4.95 26.13
CA GLY A 141 -8.13 -3.70 26.07
C GLY A 141 -7.91 -3.18 24.64
N ASP A 142 -7.60 -4.08 23.70
CA ASP A 142 -7.43 -3.72 22.27
C ASP A 142 -8.75 -3.23 21.66
N LEU A 143 -9.85 -3.90 22.00
CA LEU A 143 -11.19 -3.52 21.55
C LEU A 143 -11.61 -2.16 22.09
N LEU A 144 -11.32 -1.90 23.39
CA LEU A 144 -11.57 -0.61 24.02
C LEU A 144 -10.72 0.50 23.37
N ALA A 145 -9.45 0.24 23.11
CA ALA A 145 -8.55 1.17 22.43
C ALA A 145 -9.04 1.50 21.02
N ASP A 146 -9.51 0.50 20.25
CA ASP A 146 -10.06 0.72 18.92
C ASP A 146 -11.34 1.58 18.98
N LEU A 147 -12.24 1.29 19.92
CA LEU A 147 -13.46 2.07 20.14
C LEU A 147 -13.14 3.52 20.53
N PHE A 148 -12.21 3.72 21.47
CA PHE A 148 -11.78 5.05 21.89
C PHE A 148 -11.17 5.85 20.73
N ARG A 149 -10.32 5.22 19.91
CA ARG A 149 -9.72 5.84 18.72
C ARG A 149 -10.75 6.29 17.71
N ILE A 150 -11.79 5.47 17.48
CA ILE A 150 -12.90 5.81 16.57
C ILE A 150 -13.67 7.02 17.11
N ASN A 151 -14.09 6.95 18.38
CA ASN A 151 -14.87 8.02 19.01
C ASN A 151 -14.10 9.35 19.10
N THR A 152 -12.81 9.30 19.41
CA THR A 152 -11.95 10.51 19.42
C THR A 152 -11.86 11.13 18.03
N ARG A 153 -11.74 10.32 16.98
CA ARG A 153 -11.73 10.82 15.60
C ARG A 153 -13.04 11.51 15.22
N VAL A 154 -14.17 10.93 15.61
CA VAL A 154 -15.49 11.54 15.39
C VAL A 154 -15.60 12.86 16.13
N LEU A 155 -15.22 12.88 17.41
CA LEU A 155 -15.22 14.10 18.23
C LEU A 155 -14.38 15.22 17.60
N VAL A 156 -13.16 14.92 17.18
CA VAL A 156 -12.27 15.91 16.53
C VAL A 156 -12.90 16.44 15.23
N ASN A 157 -13.49 15.58 14.41
CA ASN A 157 -14.16 16.00 13.18
C ASN A 157 -15.37 16.90 13.47
N ASP A 158 -16.17 16.58 14.49
CA ASP A 158 -17.32 17.39 14.89
C ASP A 158 -16.88 18.74 15.45
N MET A 159 -15.81 18.77 16.24
CA MET A 159 -15.22 20.03 16.72
C MET A 159 -14.72 20.90 15.55
N LEU A 160 -13.99 20.32 14.60
CA LEU A 160 -13.52 21.03 13.41
C LEU A 160 -14.69 21.58 12.57
N TYR A 161 -15.72 20.77 12.34
CA TYR A 161 -16.91 21.19 11.63
C TYR A 161 -17.61 22.37 12.32
N ASN A 162 -17.84 22.27 13.63
CA ASN A 162 -18.46 23.33 14.40
C ASN A 162 -17.62 24.61 14.42
N PHE A 163 -16.29 24.48 14.56
CA PHE A 163 -15.36 25.59 14.50
C PHE A 163 -15.43 26.30 13.14
N GLN A 164 -15.33 25.55 12.05
CA GLN A 164 -15.43 26.10 10.68
C GLN A 164 -16.78 26.81 10.47
N ARG A 165 -17.87 26.28 11.02
CA ARG A 165 -19.21 26.87 10.95
C ARG A 165 -19.27 28.20 11.71
N LEU A 166 -18.63 28.29 12.89
CA LEU A 166 -18.57 29.53 13.68
C LEU A 166 -17.74 30.60 12.96
N VAL A 167 -16.58 30.22 12.41
CA VAL A 167 -15.73 31.12 11.61
C VAL A 167 -16.49 31.69 10.42
N LYS A 168 -17.17 30.84 9.65
CA LYS A 168 -17.97 31.27 8.49
C LYS A 168 -19.12 32.23 8.85
N ARG A 169 -19.64 32.13 10.08
CA ARG A 169 -20.72 33.01 10.58
C ARG A 169 -20.20 34.32 11.19
N GLY A 170 -18.89 34.58 11.18
CA GLY A 170 -18.30 35.79 11.74
C GLY A 170 -18.42 35.94 13.26
N LYS A 171 -18.81 34.88 13.98
CA LYS A 171 -19.02 34.89 15.44
C LYS A 171 -17.74 34.57 16.24
N PHE A 172 -16.58 34.82 15.67
CA PHE A 172 -15.30 34.46 16.31
C PHE A 172 -14.84 35.47 17.37
N ASN A 173 -15.44 36.67 17.40
CA ASN A 173 -15.03 37.74 18.33
C ASN A 173 -15.74 37.72 19.69
N SER A 174 -16.44 36.65 20.03
CA SER A 174 -17.21 36.56 21.30
C SER A 174 -16.85 35.35 22.16
N ILE A 175 -15.59 34.92 22.13
CA ILE A 175 -15.04 33.96 23.09
C ILE A 175 -13.86 34.59 23.78
#